data_b65587f39025faef96beebcaca8b7670
#
_entry.id   b65587f39025faef96beebcaca8b7670
#
_cell.length_a   1.000
_cell.length_b   1.000
_cell.length_c   1.000
_cell.angle_alpha   90.00
_cell.angle_beta   90.00
_cell.angle_gamma   90.00
#
_symmetry.space_group_name_H-M   'P 1'
#
loop_
_entity.id
_entity.type
_entity.pdbx_description
1 polymer ?
#
loop_
_entity_poly.entity_id
_entity_poly.type
_entity_poly.pdbx_seq_one_letter_code
_entity_poly.pdbx_strand_id
1 'polypeptide(L)'
;EVWQGRTDNKTFFSDNDYLPKGISGQTSLQISARFYNDVIVNDPACVVIACGVNDLAENDGQPCSIERVFADIRLMAETGAARGFKIVIGSTPPANRIWWQSEEWNAAHADLGQRVVELNRLLKQYAEERGFVYADYHSALKDDQNGLKLEYSWTPDDRVHPSAAGYAVMEKILKKAVDKALFDPNATDGDGQIDDLDKWEGWE
;
A
#
# COMPACT_ATOMS: atom_id res chain seq x y z
N GLU A 1 -5.14 -8.64 -5.99
CA GLU A 1 -6.30 -9.48 -6.37
C GLU A 1 -7.57 -8.65 -6.53
N VAL A 2 -8.05 -7.97 -5.48
CA VAL A 2 -9.25 -7.12 -5.56
C VAL A 2 -9.08 -5.99 -6.59
N TRP A 3 -7.94 -5.34 -6.59
CA TRP A 3 -7.60 -4.29 -7.57
C TRP A 3 -7.69 -4.81 -9.01
N GLN A 4 -7.00 -5.92 -9.32
CA GLN A 4 -7.05 -6.54 -10.66
C GLN A 4 -8.47 -6.91 -11.10
N GLY A 5 -9.29 -7.38 -10.16
CA GLY A 5 -10.68 -7.77 -10.45
C GLY A 5 -11.60 -6.59 -10.73
N ARG A 6 -11.35 -5.41 -10.13
CA ARG A 6 -12.27 -4.27 -10.12
C ARG A 6 -11.85 -3.07 -10.96
N THR A 7 -10.58 -2.96 -11.36
CA THR A 7 -10.16 -1.91 -12.28
C THR A 7 -10.74 -2.10 -13.68
N ASP A 8 -11.07 -1.01 -14.36
CA ASP A 8 -11.44 -1.03 -15.78
C ASP A 8 -10.22 -1.20 -16.69
N ASN A 9 -9.05 -0.76 -16.24
CA ASN A 9 -7.78 -0.93 -16.95
C ASN A 9 -7.21 -2.34 -16.72
N LYS A 10 -7.75 -3.32 -17.43
CA LYS A 10 -7.39 -4.75 -17.26
C LYS A 10 -5.94 -5.09 -17.55
N THR A 11 -5.26 -4.26 -18.33
CA THR A 11 -3.85 -4.45 -18.72
C THR A 11 -2.88 -3.62 -17.86
N PHE A 12 -3.39 -2.84 -16.88
CA PHE A 12 -2.57 -1.93 -16.07
C PHE A 12 -1.32 -2.60 -15.50
N PHE A 13 -1.46 -3.80 -14.94
CA PHE A 13 -0.34 -4.50 -14.33
C PHE A 13 0.63 -5.04 -15.38
N SER A 14 0.12 -5.65 -16.45
CA SER A 14 0.95 -6.22 -17.54
C SER A 14 1.64 -5.15 -18.38
N ASP A 15 0.97 -4.03 -18.67
CA ASP A 15 1.54 -2.95 -19.47
C ASP A 15 2.66 -2.18 -18.75
N ASN A 16 2.78 -2.36 -17.43
CA ASN A 16 3.82 -1.74 -16.62
C ASN A 16 4.78 -2.77 -16.01
N ASP A 17 4.75 -4.03 -16.45
CA ASP A 17 5.56 -5.12 -15.90
C ASP A 17 5.41 -5.33 -14.39
N TYR A 18 4.21 -5.04 -13.84
CA TYR A 18 3.92 -5.24 -12.43
C TYR A 18 3.44 -6.65 -12.14
N LEU A 19 4.01 -7.29 -11.12
CA LEU A 19 3.60 -8.60 -10.61
C LEU A 19 2.72 -8.44 -9.36
N PRO A 20 1.38 -8.48 -9.49
CA PRO A 20 0.49 -8.33 -8.35
C PRO A 20 0.49 -9.60 -7.48
N LYS A 21 0.99 -9.48 -6.26
CA LYS A 21 1.10 -10.56 -5.27
C LYS A 21 0.10 -10.42 -4.11
N GLY A 22 -0.79 -9.44 -4.16
CA GLY A 22 -1.81 -9.23 -3.12
C GLY A 22 -2.85 -10.35 -3.11
N ILE A 23 -3.18 -10.86 -1.92
CA ILE A 23 -4.27 -11.82 -1.68
C ILE A 23 -5.34 -11.14 -0.81
N SER A 24 -6.60 -11.22 -1.24
CA SER A 24 -7.72 -10.59 -0.55
C SER A 24 -7.84 -11.09 0.90
N GLY A 25 -8.13 -10.19 1.82
CA GLY A 25 -8.36 -10.50 3.23
C GLY A 25 -7.11 -10.69 4.09
N GLN A 26 -5.91 -10.78 3.50
CA GLN A 26 -4.70 -11.03 4.28
C GLN A 26 -4.25 -9.82 5.09
N THR A 27 -3.80 -10.09 6.32
CA THR A 27 -3.14 -9.14 7.21
C THR A 27 -1.67 -8.94 6.84
N SER A 28 -1.04 -7.88 7.37
CA SER A 28 0.38 -7.58 7.15
C SER A 28 1.29 -8.74 7.59
N LEU A 29 0.97 -9.40 8.70
CA LEU A 29 1.69 -10.58 9.17
C LEU A 29 1.63 -11.74 8.17
N GLN A 30 0.45 -12.03 7.61
CA GLN A 30 0.27 -13.08 6.61
C GLN A 30 1.02 -12.77 5.30
N ILE A 31 1.05 -11.50 4.89
CA ILE A 31 1.82 -11.03 3.73
C ILE A 31 3.32 -11.17 4.02
N SER A 32 3.77 -10.77 5.21
CA SER A 32 5.17 -10.88 5.62
C SER A 32 5.66 -12.33 5.62
N ALA A 33 4.83 -13.28 6.07
CA ALA A 33 5.17 -14.70 6.11
C ALA A 33 5.49 -15.30 4.72
N ARG A 34 4.89 -14.77 3.64
CA ARG A 34 5.11 -15.23 2.26
C ARG A 34 6.01 -14.29 1.42
N PHE A 35 6.50 -13.20 2.02
CA PHE A 35 7.25 -12.15 1.34
C PHE A 35 8.49 -12.70 0.62
N TYR A 36 9.19 -13.64 1.23
CA TYR A 36 10.35 -14.27 0.60
C TYR A 36 9.97 -14.96 -0.73
N ASN A 37 8.98 -15.84 -0.70
CA ASN A 37 8.58 -16.63 -1.87
C ASN A 37 7.91 -15.80 -2.96
N ASP A 38 7.16 -14.76 -2.57
CA ASP A 38 6.38 -13.98 -3.51
C ASP A 38 7.12 -12.76 -4.07
N VAL A 39 8.11 -12.25 -3.33
CA VAL A 39 8.82 -11.03 -3.69
C VAL A 39 10.31 -11.31 -3.88
N ILE A 40 11.00 -11.80 -2.84
CA ILE A 40 12.47 -11.91 -2.88
C ILE A 40 12.96 -12.84 -4.00
N VAL A 41 12.30 -13.99 -4.22
CA VAL A 41 12.68 -14.94 -5.29
C VAL A 41 12.44 -14.39 -6.71
N ASN A 42 11.60 -13.36 -6.85
CA ASN A 42 11.32 -12.73 -8.15
C ASN A 42 12.31 -11.62 -8.51
N ASP A 43 13.20 -11.24 -7.59
CA ASP A 43 14.25 -10.25 -7.76
C ASP A 43 13.78 -8.94 -8.45
N PRO A 44 12.75 -8.26 -7.91
CA PRO A 44 12.16 -7.11 -8.58
C PRO A 44 13.04 -5.86 -8.45
N ALA A 45 13.03 -4.99 -9.45
CA ALA A 45 13.69 -3.67 -9.36
C ALA A 45 13.03 -2.77 -8.30
N CYS A 46 11.70 -2.90 -8.13
CA CYS A 46 10.93 -2.10 -7.16
C CYS A 46 9.86 -2.95 -6.48
N VAL A 47 9.64 -2.70 -5.19
CA VAL A 47 8.59 -3.34 -4.39
C VAL A 47 7.61 -2.29 -3.89
N VAL A 48 6.32 -2.51 -4.13
CA VAL A 48 5.25 -1.69 -3.58
C VAL A 48 4.57 -2.45 -2.46
N ILE A 49 4.58 -1.88 -1.25
CA ILE A 49 3.96 -2.46 -0.05
C ILE A 49 2.77 -1.59 0.34
N ALA A 50 1.55 -2.13 0.20
CA ALA A 50 0.30 -1.45 0.54
C ALA A 50 -0.67 -2.45 1.20
N CYS A 51 -0.81 -2.36 2.51
CA CYS A 51 -1.68 -3.20 3.33
C CYS A 51 -2.03 -2.47 4.65
N GLY A 52 -2.75 -3.13 5.56
CA GLY A 52 -3.03 -2.64 6.90
C GLY A 52 -4.52 -2.56 7.25
N VAL A 53 -5.42 -2.38 6.28
CA VAL A 53 -6.86 -2.31 6.58
C VAL A 53 -7.39 -3.64 7.14
N ASN A 54 -6.92 -4.77 6.63
CA ASN A 54 -7.35 -6.09 7.09
C ASN A 54 -6.86 -6.40 8.52
N ASP A 55 -5.73 -5.85 8.91
CA ASP A 55 -5.20 -5.89 10.27
C ASP A 55 -6.11 -5.10 11.21
N LEU A 56 -6.40 -3.84 10.85
CA LEU A 56 -7.26 -2.96 11.63
C LEU A 56 -8.72 -3.43 11.66
N ALA A 57 -9.14 -4.25 10.68
CA ALA A 57 -10.43 -4.92 10.62
C ALA A 57 -10.43 -6.27 11.36
N GLU A 58 -9.31 -6.69 11.95
CA GLU A 58 -9.18 -7.94 12.71
C GLU A 58 -9.56 -9.19 11.89
N ASN A 59 -9.13 -9.24 10.61
CA ASN A 59 -9.52 -10.32 9.69
C ASN A 59 -8.97 -11.71 10.08
N ASP A 60 -7.94 -11.77 10.91
CA ASP A 60 -7.41 -13.01 11.49
C ASP A 60 -8.07 -13.36 12.85
N GLY A 61 -9.08 -12.60 13.27
CA GLY A 61 -9.79 -12.79 14.52
C GLY A 61 -9.02 -12.31 15.77
N GLN A 62 -7.95 -11.53 15.57
CA GLN A 62 -7.16 -11.00 16.68
C GLN A 62 -7.08 -9.48 16.63
N PRO A 63 -7.23 -8.80 17.77
CA PRO A 63 -6.98 -7.37 17.86
C PRO A 63 -5.54 -7.04 17.43
N CYS A 64 -5.39 -6.03 16.58
CA CYS A 64 -4.08 -5.62 16.09
C CYS A 64 -3.81 -4.15 16.38
N SER A 65 -2.67 -3.84 16.98
CA SER A 65 -2.26 -2.46 17.21
C SER A 65 -1.64 -1.86 15.95
N ILE A 66 -1.69 -0.53 15.84
CA ILE A 66 -1.08 0.23 14.72
C ILE A 66 0.42 -0.05 14.65
N GLU A 67 1.09 -0.11 15.81
CA GLU A 67 2.53 -0.37 15.92
C GLU A 67 2.90 -1.75 15.38
N ARG A 68 2.02 -2.74 15.54
CA ARG A 68 2.24 -4.08 15.00
C ARG A 68 2.15 -4.07 13.47
N VAL A 69 1.10 -3.48 12.92
CA VAL A 69 0.94 -3.33 11.46
C VAL A 69 2.14 -2.59 10.86
N PHE A 70 2.52 -1.49 11.49
CA PHE A 70 3.70 -0.71 11.09
C PHE A 70 4.98 -1.55 11.13
N ALA A 71 5.19 -2.35 12.19
CA ALA A 71 6.38 -3.20 12.32
C ALA A 71 6.46 -4.27 11.21
N ASP A 72 5.33 -4.90 10.87
CA ASP A 72 5.27 -5.90 9.81
C ASP A 72 5.55 -5.28 8.43
N ILE A 73 4.99 -4.09 8.13
CA ILE A 73 5.28 -3.36 6.89
C ILE A 73 6.76 -2.95 6.83
N ARG A 74 7.30 -2.42 7.93
CA ARG A 74 8.70 -2.05 8.04
C ARG A 74 9.62 -3.25 7.83
N LEU A 75 9.31 -4.42 8.40
CA LEU A 75 10.08 -5.64 8.20
C LEU A 75 10.18 -6.01 6.72
N MET A 76 9.06 -5.97 5.98
CA MET A 76 9.04 -6.25 4.55
C MET A 76 9.86 -5.22 3.76
N ALA A 77 9.73 -3.94 4.08
CA ALA A 77 10.46 -2.86 3.42
C ALA A 77 11.98 -2.98 3.64
N GLU A 78 12.42 -3.19 4.89
CA GLU A 78 13.84 -3.37 5.21
C GLU A 78 14.41 -4.65 4.58
N THR A 79 13.60 -5.73 4.51
CA THR A 79 14.03 -6.97 3.84
C THR A 79 14.23 -6.75 2.34
N GLY A 80 13.36 -6.00 1.68
CA GLY A 80 13.51 -5.64 0.26
C GLY A 80 14.69 -4.69 0.04
N ALA A 81 14.81 -3.65 0.85
CA ALA A 81 15.90 -2.68 0.78
C ALA A 81 17.28 -3.34 0.96
N ALA A 82 17.41 -4.29 1.90
CA ALA A 82 18.64 -5.05 2.11
C ALA A 82 19.05 -5.92 0.90
N ARG A 83 18.16 -6.10 -0.07
CA ARG A 83 18.41 -6.75 -1.37
C ARG A 83 18.70 -5.76 -2.49
N GLY A 84 18.69 -4.45 -2.21
CA GLY A 84 18.87 -3.40 -3.19
C GLY A 84 17.61 -3.04 -3.98
N PHE A 85 16.42 -3.51 -3.55
CA PHE A 85 15.17 -3.17 -4.22
C PHE A 85 14.75 -1.75 -3.85
N LYS A 86 14.26 -1.00 -4.83
CA LYS A 86 13.58 0.27 -4.56
C LYS A 86 12.26 -0.01 -3.83
N ILE A 87 11.95 0.83 -2.85
CA ILE A 87 10.77 0.63 -2.00
C ILE A 87 9.77 1.77 -2.19
N VAL A 88 8.53 1.40 -2.46
CA VAL A 88 7.37 2.29 -2.42
C VAL A 88 6.46 1.84 -1.30
N ILE A 89 6.20 2.73 -0.35
CA ILE A 89 5.24 2.52 0.73
C ILE A 89 3.91 3.14 0.30
N GLY A 90 2.90 2.30 0.03
CA GLY A 90 1.54 2.76 -0.24
C GLY A 90 0.79 3.01 1.06
N SER A 91 0.09 4.16 1.15
CA SER A 91 -0.83 4.38 2.26
C SER A 91 -1.95 3.34 2.27
N THR A 92 -2.40 2.96 3.44
CA THR A 92 -3.66 2.25 3.61
C THR A 92 -4.79 3.15 3.08
N PRO A 93 -5.63 2.69 2.14
CA PRO A 93 -6.79 3.45 1.68
C PRO A 93 -7.73 3.83 2.83
N PRO A 94 -8.53 4.90 2.68
CA PRO A 94 -9.42 5.35 3.74
C PRO A 94 -10.49 4.29 4.06
N ALA A 95 -10.73 4.07 5.35
CA ALA A 95 -11.80 3.22 5.86
C ALA A 95 -12.19 3.71 7.26
N ASN A 96 -13.46 3.99 7.48
CA ASN A 96 -13.99 4.38 8.79
C ASN A 96 -15.09 3.43 9.28
N ARG A 97 -15.41 2.40 8.49
CA ARG A 97 -16.35 1.33 8.78
C ARG A 97 -16.01 0.10 7.95
N ILE A 98 -16.19 -1.08 8.51
CA ILE A 98 -15.94 -2.37 7.86
C ILE A 98 -17.27 -3.06 7.60
N TRP A 99 -17.67 -3.21 6.34
CA TRP A 99 -18.99 -3.73 5.97
C TRP A 99 -19.19 -5.23 6.27
N TRP A 100 -18.11 -6.01 6.38
CA TRP A 100 -18.17 -7.44 6.72
C TRP A 100 -18.07 -7.71 8.22
N GLN A 101 -17.88 -6.68 9.05
CA GLN A 101 -17.95 -6.78 10.50
C GLN A 101 -19.35 -6.43 11.03
N SER A 102 -19.68 -6.89 12.24
CA SER A 102 -20.98 -6.60 12.85
C SER A 102 -21.13 -5.12 13.20
N GLU A 103 -22.37 -4.68 13.44
CA GLU A 103 -22.66 -3.32 13.91
C GLU A 103 -22.02 -3.06 15.28
N GLU A 104 -22.02 -4.06 16.16
CA GLU A 104 -21.41 -3.98 17.50
C GLU A 104 -19.88 -3.79 17.36
N TRP A 105 -19.25 -4.53 16.43
CA TRP A 105 -17.83 -4.36 16.15
C TRP A 105 -17.53 -2.95 15.62
N ASN A 106 -18.31 -2.48 14.65
CA ASN A 106 -18.13 -1.15 14.09
C ASN A 106 -18.36 -0.04 15.12
N ALA A 107 -19.33 -0.23 16.03
CA ALA A 107 -19.58 0.70 17.12
C ALA A 107 -18.42 0.73 18.14
N ALA A 108 -17.83 -0.43 18.43
CA ALA A 108 -16.65 -0.53 19.30
C ALA A 108 -15.37 0.04 18.66
N HIS A 109 -15.32 0.11 17.33
CA HIS A 109 -14.18 0.61 16.54
C HIS A 109 -14.53 1.91 15.78
N ALA A 110 -15.31 2.79 16.39
CA ALA A 110 -15.72 4.06 15.78
C ALA A 110 -14.51 5.00 15.47
N ASP A 111 -13.34 4.71 16.02
CA ASP A 111 -12.07 5.39 15.78
C ASP A 111 -11.27 4.82 14.60
N LEU A 112 -11.79 3.82 13.87
CA LEU A 112 -11.07 3.15 12.77
C LEU A 112 -10.47 4.13 11.77
N GLY A 113 -11.22 5.14 11.34
CA GLY A 113 -10.73 6.17 10.42
C GLY A 113 -9.51 6.92 10.97
N GLN A 114 -9.48 7.20 12.27
CA GLN A 114 -8.34 7.84 12.93
C GLN A 114 -7.15 6.88 13.04
N ARG A 115 -7.39 5.60 13.29
CA ARG A 115 -6.34 4.56 13.31
C ARG A 115 -5.68 4.41 11.93
N VAL A 116 -6.46 4.47 10.84
CA VAL A 116 -5.92 4.48 9.47
C VAL A 116 -5.06 5.73 9.23
N VAL A 117 -5.53 6.91 9.65
CA VAL A 117 -4.75 8.17 9.55
C VAL A 117 -3.43 8.06 10.31
N GLU A 118 -3.45 7.54 11.53
CA GLU A 118 -2.23 7.41 12.35
C GLU A 118 -1.26 6.38 11.76
N LEU A 119 -1.74 5.24 11.28
CA LEU A 119 -0.89 4.29 10.55
C LEU A 119 -0.22 4.96 9.35
N ASN A 120 -0.99 5.69 8.54
CA ASN A 120 -0.48 6.37 7.36
C ASN A 120 0.53 7.48 7.72
N ARG A 121 0.35 8.16 8.85
CA ARG A 121 1.32 9.14 9.37
C ARG A 121 2.67 8.46 9.67
N LEU A 122 2.64 7.32 10.35
CA LEU A 122 3.86 6.54 10.66
C LEU A 122 4.54 6.03 9.38
N LEU A 123 3.75 5.50 8.45
CA LEU A 123 4.26 4.99 7.17
C LEU A 123 4.92 6.10 6.33
N LYS A 124 4.29 7.28 6.28
CA LYS A 124 4.84 8.44 5.56
C LYS A 124 6.15 8.92 6.19
N GLN A 125 6.15 9.11 7.52
CA GLN A 125 7.35 9.52 8.24
C GLN A 125 8.49 8.52 8.02
N TYR A 126 8.21 7.23 8.14
CA TYR A 126 9.19 6.17 7.89
C TYR A 126 9.74 6.19 6.45
N ALA A 127 8.88 6.35 5.46
CA ALA A 127 9.32 6.47 4.08
C ALA A 127 10.25 7.67 3.87
N GLU A 128 9.91 8.82 4.45
CA GLU A 128 10.73 10.04 4.40
C GLU A 128 12.11 9.82 5.09
N GLU A 129 12.13 9.20 6.27
CA GLU A 129 13.36 8.92 7.03
C GLU A 129 14.30 7.94 6.30
N ARG A 130 13.74 7.02 5.52
CA ARG A 130 14.49 6.00 4.80
C ARG A 130 14.81 6.38 3.34
N GLY A 131 14.32 7.52 2.86
CA GLY A 131 14.41 7.89 1.44
C GLY A 131 13.56 7.04 0.51
N PHE A 132 12.59 6.28 1.05
CA PHE A 132 11.62 5.55 0.25
C PHE A 132 10.58 6.46 -0.36
N VAL A 133 9.93 6.03 -1.42
CA VAL A 133 8.81 6.78 -2.01
C VAL A 133 7.52 6.44 -1.31
N TYR A 134 6.72 7.46 -0.97
CA TYR A 134 5.38 7.29 -0.39
C TYR A 134 4.31 7.53 -1.45
N ALA A 135 3.41 6.55 -1.64
CA ALA A 135 2.27 6.62 -2.55
C ALA A 135 1.00 6.92 -1.74
N ASP A 136 0.52 8.17 -1.79
CA ASP A 136 -0.59 8.65 -0.97
C ASP A 136 -1.96 8.40 -1.62
N TYR A 137 -2.47 7.19 -1.51
CA TYR A 137 -3.83 6.83 -1.92
C TYR A 137 -4.89 7.43 -0.98
N HIS A 138 -4.57 7.48 0.32
CA HIS A 138 -5.51 7.91 1.35
C HIS A 138 -6.00 9.33 1.10
N SER A 139 -5.10 10.30 0.96
CA SER A 139 -5.47 11.71 0.78
C SER A 139 -6.27 11.94 -0.50
N ALA A 140 -6.04 11.16 -1.56
CA ALA A 140 -6.75 11.27 -2.82
C ALA A 140 -8.19 10.73 -2.75
N LEU A 141 -8.42 9.72 -1.90
CA LEU A 141 -9.68 8.95 -1.88
C LEU A 141 -10.58 9.24 -0.68
N LYS A 142 -10.07 9.91 0.37
CA LYS A 142 -10.82 10.11 1.62
C LYS A 142 -11.90 11.18 1.51
N ASP A 143 -13.00 10.98 2.23
CA ASP A 143 -13.97 12.03 2.58
C ASP A 143 -13.55 12.82 3.85
N ASP A 144 -14.43 13.72 4.29
CA ASP A 144 -14.18 14.56 5.47
C ASP A 144 -14.19 13.79 6.79
N GLN A 145 -14.66 12.55 6.80
CA GLN A 145 -14.73 11.65 7.97
C GLN A 145 -13.67 10.54 7.94
N ASN A 146 -12.66 10.68 7.07
CA ASN A 146 -11.60 9.69 6.83
C ASN A 146 -12.13 8.32 6.34
N GLY A 147 -13.33 8.29 5.78
CA GLY A 147 -13.87 7.15 5.03
C GLY A 147 -13.55 7.27 3.56
N LEU A 148 -13.76 6.18 2.81
CA LEU A 148 -13.66 6.22 1.35
C LEU A 148 -14.81 7.06 0.78
N LYS A 149 -14.51 8.02 -0.11
CA LYS A 149 -15.55 8.80 -0.82
C LYS A 149 -16.52 7.89 -1.53
N LEU A 150 -17.81 8.23 -1.48
CA LEU A 150 -18.87 7.43 -2.09
C LEU A 150 -18.65 7.23 -3.60
N GLU A 151 -18.17 8.25 -4.31
CA GLU A 151 -17.86 8.18 -5.75
C GLU A 151 -16.75 7.20 -6.10
N TYR A 152 -15.88 6.87 -5.14
CA TYR A 152 -14.78 5.91 -5.27
C TYR A 152 -15.06 4.57 -4.61
N SER A 153 -16.21 4.42 -3.94
CA SER A 153 -16.58 3.20 -3.24
C SER A 153 -17.14 2.15 -4.21
N TRP A 154 -16.88 0.88 -3.91
CA TRP A 154 -17.40 -0.23 -4.72
C TRP A 154 -18.94 -0.28 -4.73
N THR A 155 -19.54 -0.11 -3.56
CA THR A 155 -20.98 0.09 -3.37
C THR A 155 -21.20 1.12 -2.26
N PRO A 156 -22.40 1.67 -2.10
CA PRO A 156 -22.70 2.57 -0.99
C PRO A 156 -22.41 2.00 0.40
N ASP A 157 -22.51 0.67 0.55
CA ASP A 157 -22.27 -0.05 1.81
C ASP A 157 -20.80 -0.49 1.94
N ASP A 158 -20.15 -0.88 0.84
CA ASP A 158 -18.73 -1.24 0.80
C ASP A 158 -17.86 0.00 0.56
N ARG A 159 -17.61 0.73 1.61
CA ARG A 159 -16.76 1.93 1.62
C ARG A 159 -15.33 1.65 2.07
N VAL A 160 -14.85 0.43 1.84
CA VAL A 160 -13.47 0.00 2.09
C VAL A 160 -12.75 -0.28 0.77
N HIS A 161 -13.43 -0.99 -0.13
CA HIS A 161 -12.84 -1.36 -1.41
C HIS A 161 -13.13 -0.28 -2.47
N PRO A 162 -12.11 0.22 -3.17
CA PRO A 162 -12.32 1.15 -4.26
C PRO A 162 -13.11 0.54 -5.43
N SER A 163 -13.91 1.39 -6.07
CA SER A 163 -14.52 1.14 -7.39
C SER A 163 -13.48 1.25 -8.50
N ALA A 164 -13.88 0.99 -9.74
CA ALA A 164 -13.04 1.22 -10.91
C ALA A 164 -12.53 2.68 -10.98
N ALA A 165 -13.38 3.67 -10.64
CA ALA A 165 -12.97 5.07 -10.57
C ALA A 165 -11.93 5.33 -9.47
N GLY A 166 -12.08 4.70 -8.30
CA GLY A 166 -11.10 4.77 -7.22
C GLY A 166 -9.77 4.14 -7.63
N TYR A 167 -9.80 2.97 -8.26
CA TYR A 167 -8.57 2.34 -8.76
C TYR A 167 -7.90 3.16 -9.87
N ALA A 168 -8.64 3.83 -10.75
CA ALA A 168 -8.06 4.71 -11.76
C ALA A 168 -7.27 5.89 -11.14
N VAL A 169 -7.70 6.39 -9.98
CA VAL A 169 -6.92 7.37 -9.19
C VAL A 169 -5.66 6.72 -8.61
N MET A 170 -5.79 5.53 -8.01
CA MET A 170 -4.66 4.82 -7.42
C MET A 170 -3.61 4.42 -8.46
N GLU A 171 -4.01 4.02 -9.68
CA GLU A 171 -3.12 3.68 -10.79
C GLU A 171 -2.18 4.83 -11.17
N LYS A 172 -2.72 6.05 -11.25
CA LYS A 172 -1.92 7.25 -11.54
C LYS A 172 -0.92 7.54 -10.44
N ILE A 173 -1.34 7.37 -9.18
CA ILE A 173 -0.47 7.58 -8.00
C ILE A 173 0.62 6.51 -7.97
N LEU A 174 0.24 5.24 -8.16
CA LEU A 174 1.17 4.12 -8.15
C LEU A 174 2.23 4.26 -9.23
N LYS A 175 1.80 4.50 -10.49
CA LYS A 175 2.75 4.66 -11.60
C LYS A 175 3.74 5.78 -11.31
N LYS A 176 3.26 6.95 -10.89
CA LYS A 176 4.12 8.09 -10.55
C LYS A 176 5.10 7.75 -9.41
N ALA A 177 4.66 6.99 -8.42
CA ALA A 177 5.50 6.60 -7.29
C ALA A 177 6.57 5.59 -7.69
N VAL A 178 6.23 4.61 -8.54
CA VAL A 178 7.19 3.63 -9.07
C VAL A 178 8.18 4.31 -10.01
N ASP A 179 7.70 5.15 -10.93
CA ASP A 179 8.59 5.92 -11.82
C ASP A 179 9.58 6.78 -11.00
N LYS A 180 9.09 7.43 -9.93
CA LYS A 180 9.95 8.18 -9.02
C LYS A 180 10.98 7.29 -8.34
N ALA A 181 10.59 6.13 -7.82
CA ALA A 181 11.50 5.21 -7.14
C ALA A 181 12.59 4.66 -8.08
N LEU A 182 12.25 4.41 -9.35
CA LEU A 182 13.17 3.84 -10.32
C LEU A 182 14.04 4.88 -11.03
N PHE A 183 13.53 6.11 -11.25
CA PHE A 183 14.14 7.08 -12.17
C PHE A 183 14.50 8.43 -11.53
N ASP A 184 14.19 8.67 -10.25
CA ASP A 184 14.63 9.85 -9.54
C ASP A 184 16.08 9.64 -9.07
N PRO A 185 17.04 10.46 -9.54
CA PRO A 185 18.43 10.33 -9.14
C PRO A 185 18.68 10.58 -7.63
N ASN A 186 17.67 11.16 -6.94
CA ASN A 186 17.73 11.35 -5.48
C ASN A 186 16.97 10.26 -4.71
N ALA A 187 16.34 9.29 -5.38
CA ALA A 187 15.73 8.16 -4.71
C ALA A 187 16.83 7.21 -4.21
N THR A 188 16.71 6.78 -2.95
CA THR A 188 17.65 5.83 -2.34
C THR A 188 17.01 4.43 -2.28
N ASP A 189 17.85 3.42 -2.17
CA ASP A 189 17.46 2.04 -1.83
C ASP A 189 17.28 1.84 -0.31
N GLY A 190 17.44 2.91 0.47
CA GLY A 190 17.28 2.91 1.92
C GLY A 190 18.57 2.70 2.69
N ASP A 191 19.71 2.57 2.04
CA ASP A 191 21.04 2.55 2.69
C ASP A 191 21.60 3.96 2.92
N GLY A 192 20.88 5.00 2.45
CA GLY A 192 21.30 6.40 2.52
C GLY A 192 22.24 6.84 1.39
N GLN A 193 22.49 5.97 0.43
CA GLN A 193 23.30 6.31 -0.75
C GLN A 193 22.38 6.79 -1.89
N ILE A 194 22.85 7.79 -2.62
CA ILE A 194 22.21 8.24 -3.86
C ILE A 194 22.60 7.27 -4.96
N ASP A 195 21.63 6.78 -5.70
CA ASP A 195 21.89 5.90 -6.83
C ASP A 195 22.82 6.54 -7.86
N ASP A 196 23.74 5.74 -8.34
CA ASP A 196 24.69 6.13 -9.38
C ASP A 196 23.95 6.43 -10.69
N LEU A 197 24.03 7.67 -11.14
CA LEU A 197 23.39 8.15 -12.38
C LEU A 197 23.86 7.38 -13.63
N ASP A 198 25.02 6.76 -13.55
CA ASP A 198 25.64 6.03 -14.68
C ASP A 198 24.89 4.75 -15.06
N LYS A 199 23.93 4.30 -14.23
CA LYS A 199 23.09 3.15 -14.56
C LYS A 199 21.92 3.47 -15.51
N TRP A 200 21.70 4.75 -15.79
CA TRP A 200 20.52 5.23 -16.53
C TRP A 200 20.80 5.66 -17.98
N GLU A 201 22.06 5.54 -18.44
CA GLU A 201 22.43 5.79 -19.83
C GLU A 201 21.99 4.63 -20.76
N GLY A 202 20.71 4.52 -21.04
CA GLY A 202 20.23 3.42 -21.91
C GLY A 202 18.80 3.54 -22.43
N TRP A 203 18.18 4.69 -22.23
CA TRP A 203 16.83 4.94 -22.77
C TRP A 203 16.87 6.13 -23.76
N GLU A 204 17.38 5.87 -24.95
CA GLU A 204 17.07 6.66 -26.15
C GLU A 204 15.98 5.97 -26.96
#